data_4cda42bb64234927d872bf38aa079fff
#
_entry.id   4cda42bb64234927d872bf38aa079fff
#
_cell.length_a   1.000
_cell.length_b   1.000
_cell.length_c   1.000
_cell.angle_alpha   90.00
_cell.angle_beta   90.00
_cell.angle_gamma   90.00
#
_symmetry.space_group_name_H-M   'P 1'
#
loop_
_entity.id
_entity.type
_entity.pdbx_description
1 polymer ?
#
loop_
_entity_poly.entity_id
_entity_poly.type
_entity_poly.pdbx_seq_one_letter_code
_entity_poly.pdbx_strand_id
1 'polypeptide(L)'
;MSAREEILGAVRRALGDADRAEQPVPRGYRDATAPEGVVDLFADRVEHYRATVTRFSADEVEQAVRAALGGAEKVVVPEGLPFHVEGATVDAGLTAKELDAMDAVVTTATAGVAITGTIVLDHGPGQGRRAATLVPDVHVCVVRAEQVVPDVPDAVALLDASRPLTWISGPSATSDIELDRVEGVHGPRFLHVILVNEG
;
A
#
# COMPACT_ATOMS: atom_id res chain seq x y z
N MET A 1 21.66 38.87 -9.77
CA MET A 1 20.51 37.96 -9.97
C MET A 1 20.79 36.71 -9.16
N SER A 2 19.82 36.21 -8.42
CA SER A 2 19.96 34.95 -7.71
C SER A 2 19.81 33.78 -8.70
N ALA A 3 20.40 32.61 -8.37
CA ALA A 3 20.23 31.39 -9.18
C ALA A 3 18.76 31.06 -9.43
N ARG A 4 17.89 31.34 -8.46
CA ARG A 4 16.43 31.20 -8.59
C ARG A 4 15.85 32.09 -9.69
N GLU A 5 16.26 33.38 -9.75
CA GLU A 5 15.77 34.33 -10.78
C GLU A 5 16.25 33.94 -12.17
N GLU A 6 17.48 33.43 -12.27
CA GLU A 6 18.04 32.95 -13.53
C GLU A 6 17.27 31.73 -14.07
N ILE A 7 17.03 30.72 -13.20
CA ILE A 7 16.26 29.51 -13.55
C ILE A 7 14.83 29.88 -13.96
N LEU A 8 14.13 30.67 -13.15
CA LEU A 8 12.76 31.09 -13.47
C LEU A 8 12.71 31.93 -14.75
N GLY A 9 13.73 32.77 -14.99
CA GLY A 9 13.86 33.53 -16.25
C GLY A 9 14.05 32.61 -17.46
N ALA A 10 14.87 31.55 -17.33
CA ALA A 10 15.05 30.57 -18.40
C ALA A 10 13.77 29.79 -18.69
N VAL A 11 13.04 29.36 -17.64
CA VAL A 11 11.74 28.68 -17.82
C VAL A 11 10.72 29.59 -18.51
N ARG A 12 10.61 30.86 -18.09
CA ARG A 12 9.67 31.81 -18.73
C ARG A 12 10.01 32.04 -20.19
N ARG A 13 11.28 32.16 -20.55
CA ARG A 13 11.73 32.30 -21.96
C ARG A 13 11.41 31.03 -22.77
N ALA A 14 11.64 29.86 -22.20
CA ALA A 14 11.37 28.60 -22.87
C ALA A 14 9.86 28.37 -23.11
N LEU A 15 9.02 28.79 -22.16
CA LEU A 15 7.58 28.73 -22.31
C LEU A 15 7.04 29.75 -23.33
N GLY A 16 7.70 30.93 -23.50
CA GLY A 16 7.33 31.95 -24.49
C GLY A 16 5.83 32.17 -24.61
N ASP A 17 5.34 32.05 -25.83
CA ASP A 17 3.91 32.19 -26.19
C ASP A 17 3.18 30.83 -26.20
N ALA A 18 3.69 29.82 -25.47
CA ALA A 18 3.02 28.54 -25.40
C ALA A 18 1.57 28.68 -24.96
N ASP A 19 0.66 28.02 -25.66
CA ASP A 19 -0.75 27.95 -25.30
C ASP A 19 -0.88 27.30 -23.91
N ARG A 20 -1.41 28.06 -22.97
CA ARG A 20 -1.65 27.66 -21.59
C ARG A 20 -3.12 27.36 -21.32
N ALA A 21 -3.94 27.31 -22.37
CA ALA A 21 -5.32 26.88 -22.21
C ALA A 21 -5.36 25.46 -21.65
N GLU A 22 -6.21 25.27 -20.66
CA GLU A 22 -6.42 23.96 -20.07
C GLU A 22 -6.95 23.00 -21.15
N GLN A 23 -6.15 22.01 -21.51
CA GLN A 23 -6.56 21.02 -22.48
C GLN A 23 -7.45 19.99 -21.77
N PRO A 24 -8.63 19.67 -22.32
CA PRO A 24 -9.46 18.64 -21.74
C PRO A 24 -8.74 17.29 -21.79
N VAL A 25 -8.53 16.70 -20.63
CA VAL A 25 -7.95 15.36 -20.53
C VAL A 25 -9.04 14.34 -20.82
N PRO A 26 -8.92 13.53 -21.91
CA PRO A 26 -9.88 12.47 -22.19
C PRO A 26 -9.94 11.49 -21.04
N ARG A 27 -11.10 11.25 -20.47
CA ARG A 27 -11.30 10.31 -19.33
C ARG A 27 -12.23 9.14 -19.71
N GLY A 28 -12.40 8.88 -20.99
CA GLY A 28 -13.18 7.73 -21.51
C GLY A 28 -12.45 6.43 -21.31
N TYR A 29 -12.16 6.07 -20.06
CA TYR A 29 -11.62 4.76 -19.71
C TYR A 29 -12.68 3.70 -19.95
N ARG A 30 -12.26 2.47 -20.22
CA ARG A 30 -13.17 1.33 -20.30
C ARG A 30 -13.82 1.11 -18.93
N ASP A 31 -15.12 0.83 -18.92
CA ASP A 31 -15.76 0.33 -17.73
C ASP A 31 -15.09 -0.99 -17.33
N ALA A 32 -14.79 -1.14 -16.04
CA ALA A 32 -14.22 -2.37 -15.53
C ALA A 32 -15.21 -3.51 -15.77
N THR A 33 -14.76 -4.53 -16.45
CA THR A 33 -15.51 -5.79 -16.49
C THR A 33 -15.18 -6.50 -15.19
N ALA A 34 -16.09 -6.49 -14.22
CA ALA A 34 -15.90 -7.23 -12.98
C ALA A 34 -15.84 -8.73 -13.31
N PRO A 35 -14.69 -9.40 -13.20
CA PRO A 35 -14.66 -10.85 -13.34
C PRO A 35 -15.45 -11.50 -12.19
N GLU A 36 -16.02 -12.67 -12.43
CA GLU A 36 -16.50 -13.49 -11.33
C GLU A 36 -15.33 -13.83 -10.40
N GLY A 37 -15.54 -13.82 -9.08
CA GLY A 37 -14.51 -14.18 -8.13
C GLY A 37 -13.41 -13.13 -7.95
N VAL A 38 -13.76 -11.83 -7.93
CA VAL A 38 -12.80 -10.71 -7.76
C VAL A 38 -11.85 -10.91 -6.57
N VAL A 39 -12.38 -11.39 -5.44
CA VAL A 39 -11.58 -11.62 -4.22
C VAL A 39 -10.62 -12.80 -4.41
N ASP A 40 -11.02 -13.84 -5.11
CA ASP A 40 -10.16 -14.98 -5.40
C ASP A 40 -9.04 -14.58 -6.37
N LEU A 41 -9.39 -13.82 -7.41
CA LEU A 41 -8.41 -13.26 -8.33
C LEU A 41 -7.39 -12.38 -7.61
N PHE A 42 -7.85 -11.54 -6.67
CA PHE A 42 -6.95 -10.72 -5.86
C PHE A 42 -5.96 -11.59 -5.07
N ALA A 43 -6.47 -12.61 -4.38
CA ALA A 43 -5.63 -13.53 -3.60
C ALA A 43 -4.57 -14.19 -4.48
N ASP A 44 -4.98 -14.78 -5.61
CA ASP A 44 -4.07 -15.42 -6.57
C ASP A 44 -2.98 -14.47 -7.06
N ARG A 45 -3.33 -13.22 -7.37
CA ARG A 45 -2.37 -12.21 -7.83
C ARG A 45 -1.39 -11.79 -6.74
N VAL A 46 -1.87 -11.63 -5.50
CA VAL A 46 -1.01 -11.32 -4.35
C VAL A 46 -0.01 -12.45 -4.10
N GLU A 47 -0.47 -13.71 -4.11
CA GLU A 47 0.40 -14.89 -3.95
C GLU A 47 1.40 -15.04 -5.09
N HIS A 48 1.03 -14.69 -6.32
CA HIS A 48 1.93 -14.71 -7.47
C HIS A 48 3.16 -13.81 -7.26
N TYR A 49 3.01 -12.72 -6.51
CA TYR A 49 4.10 -11.85 -6.10
C TYR A 49 4.84 -12.33 -4.85
N ARG A 50 4.64 -13.59 -4.41
CA ARG A 50 5.28 -14.21 -3.25
C ARG A 50 4.86 -13.63 -1.90
N ALA A 51 3.73 -12.95 -1.82
CA ALA A 51 3.11 -12.64 -0.54
C ALA A 51 2.33 -13.86 -0.04
N THR A 52 2.14 -13.95 1.27
CA THR A 52 1.26 -14.95 1.86
C THR A 52 -0.15 -14.39 1.95
N VAL A 53 -1.16 -15.17 1.58
CA VAL A 53 -2.56 -14.80 1.76
C VAL A 53 -3.25 -15.82 2.67
N THR A 54 -4.00 -15.31 3.65
CA THR A 54 -4.86 -16.14 4.51
C THR A 54 -6.25 -15.54 4.58
N ARG A 55 -7.27 -16.37 4.80
CA ARG A 55 -8.68 -15.96 4.83
C ARG A 55 -9.28 -16.26 6.18
N PHE A 56 -9.97 -15.28 6.73
CA PHE A 56 -10.62 -15.36 8.04
C PHE A 56 -11.96 -14.63 8.02
N SER A 57 -12.78 -14.91 9.01
CA SER A 57 -13.98 -14.13 9.31
C SER A 57 -13.63 -12.88 10.14
N ALA A 58 -14.54 -11.93 10.20
CA ALA A 58 -14.31 -10.66 10.89
C ALA A 58 -14.03 -10.81 12.40
N ASP A 59 -14.60 -11.81 13.04
CA ASP A 59 -14.41 -12.12 14.46
C ASP A 59 -13.06 -12.81 14.75
N GLU A 60 -12.36 -13.31 13.73
CA GLU A 60 -11.09 -14.01 13.87
C GLU A 60 -9.87 -13.12 13.58
N VAL A 61 -10.05 -11.83 13.23
CA VAL A 61 -8.98 -10.93 12.75
C VAL A 61 -7.81 -10.85 13.75
N GLU A 62 -8.06 -10.70 15.04
CA GLU A 62 -7.00 -10.60 16.05
C GLU A 62 -6.18 -11.89 16.14
N GLN A 63 -6.85 -13.04 16.05
CA GLN A 63 -6.19 -14.35 16.03
C GLN A 63 -5.37 -14.53 14.75
N ALA A 64 -5.91 -14.13 13.60
CA ALA A 64 -5.25 -14.19 12.31
C ALA A 64 -3.98 -13.33 12.28
N VAL A 65 -4.06 -12.09 12.79
CA VAL A 65 -2.92 -11.19 12.91
C VAL A 65 -1.84 -11.79 13.82
N ARG A 66 -2.23 -12.34 14.97
CA ARG A 66 -1.27 -13.00 15.87
C ARG A 66 -0.57 -14.17 15.18
N ALA A 67 -1.32 -14.98 14.43
CA ALA A 67 -0.74 -16.10 13.66
C ALA A 67 0.21 -15.62 12.56
N ALA A 68 -0.16 -14.55 11.84
CA ALA A 68 0.63 -13.97 10.76
C ALA A 68 1.93 -13.32 11.26
N LEU A 69 1.91 -12.74 12.45
CA LEU A 69 3.10 -12.16 13.09
C LEU A 69 4.13 -13.23 13.50
N GLY A 70 3.68 -14.46 13.76
CA GLY A 70 4.56 -15.58 14.10
C GLY A 70 5.44 -15.29 15.32
N GLY A 71 6.75 -15.14 15.10
CA GLY A 71 7.73 -14.85 16.15
C GLY A 71 8.13 -13.38 16.30
N ALA A 72 7.43 -12.43 15.65
CA ALA A 72 7.71 -11.02 15.79
C ALA A 72 7.43 -10.54 17.22
N GLU A 73 8.45 -10.01 17.90
CA GLU A 73 8.35 -9.53 19.29
C GLU A 73 8.01 -8.03 19.36
N LYS A 74 8.53 -7.26 18.40
CA LYS A 74 8.35 -5.80 18.34
C LYS A 74 7.50 -5.43 17.16
N VAL A 75 6.25 -5.15 17.42
CA VAL A 75 5.25 -4.83 16.40
C VAL A 75 4.87 -3.36 16.50
N VAL A 76 4.88 -2.66 15.37
CA VAL A 76 4.36 -1.30 15.27
C VAL A 76 2.98 -1.32 14.60
N VAL A 77 2.08 -0.48 15.11
CA VAL A 77 0.74 -0.28 14.57
C VAL A 77 0.48 1.21 14.36
N PRO A 78 -0.28 1.60 13.33
CA PRO A 78 -0.74 2.97 13.17
C PRO A 78 -1.85 3.31 14.18
N GLU A 79 -2.06 4.60 14.40
CA GLU A 79 -3.25 5.08 15.09
C GLU A 79 -4.54 4.69 14.34
N GLY A 80 -5.60 4.41 15.06
CA GLY A 80 -6.91 4.10 14.48
C GLY A 80 -7.05 2.71 13.88
N LEU A 81 -6.17 1.77 14.25
CA LEU A 81 -6.35 0.36 13.89
C LEU A 81 -7.66 -0.17 14.52
N PRO A 82 -8.57 -0.80 13.75
CA PRO A 82 -9.91 -1.16 14.24
C PRO A 82 -9.97 -2.44 15.09
N PHE A 83 -8.83 -3.05 15.37
CA PHE A 83 -8.69 -4.24 16.22
C PHE A 83 -7.43 -4.12 17.08
N HIS A 84 -7.34 -4.93 18.12
CA HIS A 84 -6.24 -4.89 19.07
C HIS A 84 -5.09 -5.83 18.63
N VAL A 85 -3.85 -5.33 18.78
CA VAL A 85 -2.63 -6.13 18.60
C VAL A 85 -1.86 -6.09 19.91
N GLU A 86 -1.80 -7.22 20.61
CA GLU A 86 -1.20 -7.33 21.93
C GLU A 86 0.30 -6.96 21.90
N GLY A 87 0.72 -6.11 22.82
CA GLY A 87 2.12 -5.69 22.93
C GLY A 87 2.62 -4.76 21.84
N ALA A 88 1.78 -4.34 20.90
CA ALA A 88 2.19 -3.45 19.82
C ALA A 88 2.46 -2.02 20.29
N THR A 89 3.43 -1.39 19.65
CA THR A 89 3.77 0.04 19.81
C THR A 89 3.00 0.87 18.78
N VAL A 90 2.29 1.90 19.22
CA VAL A 90 1.62 2.83 18.30
C VAL A 90 2.65 3.77 17.68
N ASP A 91 2.62 3.94 16.35
CA ASP A 91 3.48 4.91 15.65
C ASP A 91 3.00 6.34 15.86
N ALA A 92 3.45 6.95 16.94
CA ALA A 92 3.23 8.38 17.23
C ALA A 92 4.37 9.26 16.67
N GLY A 93 5.00 8.86 15.57
CA GLY A 93 6.12 9.57 14.93
C GLY A 93 7.48 8.97 15.25
N LEU A 94 7.57 7.65 15.36
CA LEU A 94 8.83 6.93 15.57
C LEU A 94 9.88 7.34 14.51
N THR A 95 11.11 7.52 14.95
CA THR A 95 12.25 7.80 14.06
C THR A 95 12.54 6.58 13.17
N ALA A 96 13.29 6.78 12.08
CA ALA A 96 13.72 5.68 11.22
C ALA A 96 14.50 4.60 12.00
N LYS A 97 15.31 4.99 12.99
CA LYS A 97 16.06 4.06 13.85
C LYS A 97 15.14 3.26 14.78
N GLU A 98 14.08 3.87 15.28
CA GLU A 98 13.10 3.17 16.12
C GLU A 98 12.26 2.22 15.29
N LEU A 99 11.89 2.60 14.06
CA LEU A 99 11.22 1.72 13.11
C LEU A 99 12.10 0.55 12.65
N ASP A 100 13.40 0.79 12.45
CA ASP A 100 14.39 -0.24 12.10
C ASP A 100 14.57 -1.29 13.21
N ALA A 101 14.25 -0.92 14.44
CA ALA A 101 14.24 -1.83 15.59
C ALA A 101 12.93 -2.63 15.75
N MET A 102 11.92 -2.39 14.89
CA MET A 102 10.66 -3.13 14.86
C MET A 102 10.76 -4.31 13.90
N ASP A 103 10.20 -5.45 14.31
CA ASP A 103 10.19 -6.67 13.49
C ASP A 103 9.09 -6.61 12.43
N ALA A 104 7.93 -6.05 12.81
CA ALA A 104 6.73 -6.06 11.96
C ALA A 104 5.90 -4.79 12.09
N VAL A 105 5.13 -4.51 11.02
CA VAL A 105 4.04 -3.54 11.03
C VAL A 105 2.72 -4.23 10.69
N VAL A 106 1.64 -3.82 11.38
CA VAL A 106 0.28 -4.27 11.07
C VAL A 106 -0.55 -3.08 10.61
N THR A 107 -1.22 -3.21 9.46
CA THR A 107 -2.08 -2.15 8.90
C THR A 107 -3.40 -2.71 8.39
N THR A 108 -4.34 -1.81 8.12
CA THR A 108 -5.44 -2.05 7.18
C THR A 108 -5.11 -1.48 5.81
N ALA A 109 -6.03 -1.60 4.85
CA ALA A 109 -5.94 -1.01 3.53
C ALA A 109 -7.18 -0.16 3.21
N THR A 110 -7.07 0.73 2.21
CA THR A 110 -8.22 1.42 1.60
C THR A 110 -8.85 0.56 0.53
N ALA A 111 -8.04 -0.07 -0.31
CA ALA A 111 -8.52 -0.92 -1.40
C ALA A 111 -7.53 -2.03 -1.74
N GLY A 112 -8.05 -3.13 -2.31
CA GLY A 112 -7.32 -4.15 -3.02
C GLY A 112 -7.69 -4.12 -4.50
N VAL A 113 -6.73 -4.22 -5.42
CA VAL A 113 -6.97 -4.24 -6.87
C VAL A 113 -6.75 -5.66 -7.38
N ALA A 114 -7.82 -6.32 -7.83
CA ALA A 114 -7.78 -7.74 -8.15
C ALA A 114 -6.86 -8.09 -9.33
N ILE A 115 -6.97 -7.37 -10.43
CA ILE A 115 -6.20 -7.69 -11.65
C ILE A 115 -4.69 -7.60 -11.47
N THR A 116 -4.24 -6.76 -10.55
CA THR A 116 -2.81 -6.51 -10.30
C THR A 116 -2.30 -7.08 -8.98
N GLY A 117 -3.18 -7.58 -8.09
CA GLY A 117 -2.80 -8.01 -6.74
C GLY A 117 -2.18 -6.87 -5.91
N THR A 118 -2.69 -5.65 -6.09
CA THR A 118 -2.13 -4.45 -5.45
C THR A 118 -2.98 -4.03 -4.26
N ILE A 119 -2.32 -3.73 -3.14
CA ILE A 119 -2.93 -3.13 -1.96
C ILE A 119 -2.71 -1.63 -2.03
N VAL A 120 -3.73 -0.84 -1.71
CA VAL A 120 -3.65 0.62 -1.70
C VAL A 120 -3.86 1.13 -0.28
N LEU A 121 -2.92 1.94 0.19
CA LEU A 121 -2.98 2.68 1.44
C LEU A 121 -3.09 4.17 1.12
N ASP A 122 -4.03 4.87 1.77
CA ASP A 122 -4.23 6.32 1.65
C ASP A 122 -3.76 7.08 2.91
N HIS A 123 -3.01 6.39 3.77
CA HIS A 123 -2.48 6.91 5.03
C HIS A 123 -3.56 7.39 6.03
N GLY A 124 -4.77 6.87 5.90
CA GLY A 124 -5.86 7.08 6.84
C GLY A 124 -5.70 6.30 8.14
N PRO A 125 -6.72 6.36 9.03
CA PRO A 125 -6.74 5.58 10.26
C PRO A 125 -6.49 4.09 10.00
N GLY A 126 -5.64 3.47 10.80
CA GLY A 126 -5.26 2.06 10.66
C GLY A 126 -4.28 1.74 9.53
N GLN A 127 -3.80 2.73 8.75
CA GLN A 127 -2.89 2.49 7.63
C GLN A 127 -1.48 3.06 7.85
N GLY A 128 -1.38 4.12 8.66
CA GLY A 128 -0.12 4.72 9.04
C GLY A 128 0.58 5.50 7.93
N ARG A 129 1.74 6.03 8.27
CA ARG A 129 2.59 6.78 7.35
C ARG A 129 3.53 5.86 6.56
N ARG A 130 4.01 6.33 5.41
CA ARG A 130 4.89 5.57 4.50
C ARG A 130 6.09 4.92 5.21
N ALA A 131 6.74 5.61 6.16
CA ALA A 131 7.91 5.07 6.85
C ALA A 131 7.58 3.80 7.65
N ALA A 132 6.41 3.75 8.30
CA ALA A 132 6.00 2.61 9.10
C ALA A 132 5.82 1.34 8.25
N THR A 133 5.34 1.46 7.00
CA THR A 133 5.16 0.34 6.09
C THR A 133 6.38 0.04 5.21
N LEU A 134 7.45 0.82 5.34
CA LEU A 134 8.65 0.69 4.52
C LEU A 134 9.83 0.06 5.27
N VAL A 135 9.98 0.38 6.57
CA VAL A 135 11.19 0.05 7.34
C VAL A 135 11.13 -1.32 8.02
N PRO A 136 10.07 -1.72 8.74
CA PRO A 136 9.99 -3.06 9.34
C PRO A 136 10.03 -4.16 8.28
N ASP A 137 10.58 -5.29 8.65
CA ASP A 137 10.86 -6.40 7.74
C ASP A 137 9.63 -7.22 7.35
N VAL A 138 8.62 -7.24 8.23
CA VAL A 138 7.35 -7.92 8.02
C VAL A 138 6.21 -6.91 7.96
N HIS A 139 5.37 -7.02 6.93
CA HIS A 139 4.12 -6.26 6.84
C HIS A 139 2.93 -7.21 6.83
N VAL A 140 2.09 -7.13 7.86
CA VAL A 140 0.80 -7.80 7.92
C VAL A 140 -0.29 -6.79 7.57
N CYS A 141 -1.00 -7.01 6.47
CA CYS A 141 -2.04 -6.10 5.99
C CYS A 141 -3.40 -6.79 6.00
N VAL A 142 -4.36 -6.22 6.73
CA VAL A 142 -5.74 -6.71 6.76
C VAL A 142 -6.55 -6.00 5.68
N VAL A 143 -7.13 -6.77 4.77
CA VAL A 143 -7.96 -6.30 3.65
C VAL A 143 -9.33 -6.96 3.75
N ARG A 144 -10.40 -6.19 3.81
CA ARG A 144 -11.75 -6.74 3.78
C ARG A 144 -12.17 -7.05 2.35
N ALA A 145 -12.95 -8.10 2.16
CA ALA A 145 -13.40 -8.56 0.84
C ALA A 145 -14.13 -7.45 0.07
N GLU A 146 -14.95 -6.64 0.75
CA GLU A 146 -15.66 -5.51 0.13
C GLU A 146 -14.76 -4.34 -0.30
N GLN A 147 -13.50 -4.31 0.14
CA GLN A 147 -12.50 -3.34 -0.31
C GLN A 147 -11.79 -3.77 -1.59
N VAL A 148 -12.02 -5.02 -2.05
CA VAL A 148 -11.38 -5.52 -3.26
C VAL A 148 -12.18 -5.10 -4.48
N VAL A 149 -11.55 -4.33 -5.35
CA VAL A 149 -12.13 -3.84 -6.60
C VAL A 149 -11.51 -4.56 -7.80
N PRO A 150 -12.23 -4.65 -8.93
CA PRO A 150 -11.76 -5.38 -10.11
C PRO A 150 -10.46 -4.84 -10.71
N ASP A 151 -10.37 -3.52 -10.92
CA ASP A 151 -9.31 -2.91 -11.70
C ASP A 151 -8.86 -1.56 -11.10
N VAL A 152 -7.76 -1.03 -11.61
CA VAL A 152 -7.13 0.23 -11.19
C VAL A 152 -8.07 1.44 -11.30
N PRO A 153 -8.84 1.63 -12.39
CA PRO A 153 -9.80 2.73 -12.46
C PRO A 153 -10.84 2.74 -11.32
N ASP A 154 -11.30 1.55 -10.89
CA ASP A 154 -12.24 1.42 -9.77
C ASP A 154 -11.59 1.84 -8.46
N ALA A 155 -10.34 1.43 -8.23
CA ALA A 155 -9.58 1.86 -7.06
C ALA A 155 -9.39 3.39 -7.06
N VAL A 156 -8.97 3.96 -8.20
CA VAL A 156 -8.78 5.43 -8.33
C VAL A 156 -10.05 6.20 -8.04
N ALA A 157 -11.23 5.68 -8.40
CA ALA A 157 -12.51 6.31 -8.11
C ALA A 157 -12.84 6.39 -6.61
N LEU A 158 -12.25 5.50 -5.79
CA LEU A 158 -12.42 5.47 -4.33
C LEU A 158 -11.43 6.39 -3.59
N LEU A 159 -10.34 6.81 -4.24
CA LEU A 159 -9.23 7.48 -3.60
C LEU A 159 -9.35 9.00 -3.66
N ASP A 160 -8.92 9.66 -2.60
CA ASP A 160 -8.69 11.11 -2.60
C ASP A 160 -7.29 11.40 -3.14
N ALA A 161 -7.23 11.94 -4.36
CA ALA A 161 -5.98 12.28 -5.03
C ALA A 161 -5.15 13.37 -4.32
N SER A 162 -5.73 14.09 -3.35
CA SER A 162 -5.01 15.08 -2.52
C SER A 162 -4.22 14.43 -1.38
N ARG A 163 -4.51 13.17 -1.05
CA ARG A 163 -3.82 12.42 0.01
C ARG A 163 -2.59 11.69 -0.53
N PRO A 164 -1.56 11.48 0.30
CA PRO A 164 -0.48 10.59 -0.05
C PRO A 164 -1.00 9.17 -0.27
N LEU A 165 -0.53 8.50 -1.32
CA LEU A 165 -0.94 7.14 -1.64
C LEU A 165 0.28 6.20 -1.65
N THR A 166 0.11 4.99 -1.14
CA THR A 166 1.08 3.91 -1.25
C THR A 166 0.42 2.72 -1.94
N TRP A 167 1.01 2.28 -3.04
CA TRP A 167 0.59 1.12 -3.81
C TRP A 167 1.60 0.00 -3.60
N ILE A 168 1.14 -1.16 -3.11
CA ILE A 168 1.97 -2.30 -2.73
C ILE A 168 1.57 -3.49 -3.58
N SER A 169 2.49 -3.95 -4.45
CA SER A 169 2.31 -5.13 -5.30
C SER A 169 3.35 -6.18 -4.90
N GLY A 170 3.04 -6.94 -3.87
CA GLY A 170 3.94 -7.94 -3.28
C GLY A 170 4.98 -7.37 -2.30
N PRO A 171 5.79 -8.23 -1.68
CA PRO A 171 6.89 -7.83 -0.82
C PRO A 171 7.98 -7.11 -1.62
N SER A 172 8.85 -6.37 -0.90
CA SER A 172 9.92 -5.62 -1.54
C SER A 172 10.86 -6.50 -2.34
N ALA A 173 11.01 -6.19 -3.62
CA ALA A 173 11.98 -6.85 -4.49
C ALA A 173 12.40 -5.93 -5.64
N THR A 174 13.68 -5.95 -5.98
CA THR A 174 14.23 -5.27 -7.16
C THR A 174 14.58 -6.31 -8.20
N SER A 175 13.98 -6.20 -9.39
CA SER A 175 14.23 -7.10 -10.52
C SER A 175 14.60 -6.36 -11.80
N ASP A 176 14.58 -5.04 -11.79
CA ASP A 176 14.73 -4.24 -13.02
C ASP A 176 16.19 -4.07 -13.46
N ILE A 177 17.15 -4.35 -12.57
CA ILE A 177 18.58 -4.14 -12.81
C ILE A 177 19.36 -5.46 -12.84
N GLU A 178 18.91 -6.46 -12.12
CA GLU A 178 19.57 -7.77 -12.03
C GLU A 178 18.58 -8.90 -12.33
N LEU A 179 19.06 -9.95 -12.99
CA LEU A 179 18.25 -11.15 -13.30
C LEU A 179 17.82 -11.91 -12.03
N ASP A 180 18.51 -11.68 -10.92
CA ASP A 180 18.17 -12.22 -9.62
C ASP A 180 17.44 -11.18 -8.77
N ARG A 181 16.28 -11.60 -8.23
CA ARG A 181 15.43 -10.76 -7.38
C ARG A 181 16.05 -10.60 -6.00
N VAL A 182 16.50 -9.39 -5.67
CA VAL A 182 16.99 -9.04 -4.33
C VAL A 182 15.82 -8.55 -3.48
N GLU A 183 15.53 -9.25 -2.40
CA GLU A 183 14.43 -8.92 -1.48
C GLU A 183 14.89 -7.93 -0.40
N GLY A 184 13.98 -7.09 0.11
CA GLY A 184 14.23 -6.21 1.25
C GLY A 184 14.98 -4.90 0.97
N VAL A 185 15.20 -4.52 -0.30
CA VAL A 185 15.94 -3.29 -0.64
C VAL A 185 15.09 -2.03 -0.41
N HIS A 186 13.80 -2.08 -0.70
CA HIS A 186 12.89 -0.92 -0.70
C HIS A 186 11.61 -1.16 0.10
N GLY A 187 11.64 -2.00 1.10
CA GLY A 187 10.49 -2.28 1.96
C GLY A 187 10.55 -3.69 2.58
N PRO A 188 9.47 -4.13 3.22
CA PRO A 188 9.38 -5.40 3.89
C PRO A 188 9.75 -6.59 2.99
N ARG A 189 10.54 -7.52 3.49
CA ARG A 189 10.84 -8.78 2.81
C ARG A 189 9.64 -9.73 2.81
N PHE A 190 8.78 -9.61 3.82
CA PHE A 190 7.62 -10.48 3.99
C PHE A 190 6.34 -9.63 4.01
N LEU A 191 5.42 -9.98 3.11
CA LEU A 191 4.08 -9.41 3.08
C LEU A 191 3.07 -10.52 3.35
N HIS A 192 2.25 -10.36 4.39
CA HIS A 192 1.17 -11.27 4.72
C HIS A 192 -0.16 -10.49 4.62
N VAL A 193 -1.01 -10.90 3.70
CA VAL A 193 -2.33 -10.32 3.51
C VAL A 193 -3.37 -11.20 4.19
N ILE A 194 -4.11 -10.64 5.12
CA ILE A 194 -5.25 -11.29 5.75
C ILE A 194 -6.51 -10.78 5.05
N LEU A 195 -7.14 -11.65 4.27
CA LEU A 195 -8.43 -11.38 3.65
C LEU A 195 -9.55 -11.69 4.63
N VAL A 196 -10.36 -10.68 4.93
CA VAL A 196 -11.50 -10.81 5.84
C VAL A 196 -12.77 -10.88 5.01
N ASN A 197 -13.46 -12.00 5.09
CA ASN A 197 -14.78 -12.18 4.51
C ASN A 197 -15.83 -11.70 5.51
N GLU A 198 -16.86 -11.02 5.02
CA GLU A 198 -18.10 -10.87 5.79
C GLU A 198 -18.71 -12.25 5.94
N GLY A 199 -19.12 -12.60 7.17
CA GLY A 199 -19.77 -13.86 7.49
C GLY A 199 -21.19 -13.96 6.91
#